data_55b3d5ce2bb02d8d6cac81147a247a17
#
_entry.id   55b3d5ce2bb02d8d6cac81147a247a17
#
_cell.length_a   1.000
_cell.length_b   1.000
_cell.length_c   1.000
_cell.angle_alpha   90.00
_cell.angle_beta   90.00
_cell.angle_gamma   90.00
#
_symmetry.space_group_name_H-M   'P 1'
#
loop_
_entity.id
_entity.type
_entity.pdbx_description
1 polymer ?
#
loop_
_entity_poly.entity_id
_entity_poly.type
_entity_poly.pdbx_seq_one_letter_code
_entity_poly.pdbx_strand_id
1 'polypeptide(L)'
;MNKNILICGVGGQGTVLASKIIAASAMIEGSAVHSAETIGMAQRGGSVTSHVRIGEAYSPLIPYGTADMILAFEPAEAVRNLIYLKKGGIVIVNSVPVKPVTESLADTGYDGTAMLEYLKSKCGCVVIDAKKICEPFGSSQYFNIAILGVAVSYTHLRAHETSL
;
A
#
# COMPACT_ATOMS: atom_id res chain seq x y z
N MET A 1 -1.34 -18.88 -9.06
CA MET A 1 -1.91 -18.27 -7.82
C MET A 1 -2.49 -16.93 -8.21
N ASN A 2 -3.75 -16.64 -7.88
CA ASN A 2 -4.34 -15.34 -8.23
C ASN A 2 -4.37 -14.46 -6.99
N LYS A 3 -3.80 -13.27 -7.07
CA LYS A 3 -3.78 -12.27 -5.97
C LYS A 3 -4.05 -10.88 -6.51
N ASN A 4 -4.89 -10.15 -5.81
CA ASN A 4 -5.20 -8.74 -6.08
C ASN A 4 -4.64 -7.88 -4.93
N ILE A 5 -3.65 -7.06 -5.21
CA ILE A 5 -2.99 -6.19 -4.23
C ILE A 5 -3.24 -4.74 -4.65
N LEU A 6 -3.93 -4.00 -3.79
CA LEU A 6 -4.12 -2.56 -3.97
C LEU A 6 -3.09 -1.82 -3.13
N ILE A 7 -2.38 -0.88 -3.76
CA ILE A 7 -1.40 -0.05 -3.08
C ILE A 7 -1.90 1.37 -3.13
N CYS A 8 -2.00 2.04 -1.98
CA CYS A 8 -2.52 3.40 -1.93
C CYS A 8 -1.69 4.29 -1.01
N GLY A 9 -1.68 5.57 -1.31
CA GLY A 9 -0.94 6.56 -0.56
C GLY A 9 -1.04 7.95 -1.18
N VAL A 10 -0.15 8.81 -0.75
CA VAL A 10 -0.06 10.20 -1.22
C VAL A 10 1.12 10.32 -2.19
N GLY A 11 0.98 11.17 -3.20
CA GLY A 11 2.03 11.44 -4.19
C GLY A 11 3.35 11.81 -3.54
N GLY A 12 4.42 11.12 -3.93
CA GLY A 12 5.76 11.23 -3.36
C GLY A 12 6.14 10.13 -2.36
N GLN A 13 5.22 9.26 -1.93
CA GLN A 13 5.49 8.17 -1.00
C GLN A 13 6.07 6.90 -1.65
N GLY A 14 6.15 6.84 -2.98
CA GLY A 14 6.72 5.69 -3.69
C GLY A 14 5.76 4.52 -3.89
N THR A 15 4.44 4.76 -3.90
CA THR A 15 3.40 3.76 -4.20
C THR A 15 3.64 3.08 -5.54
N VAL A 16 3.98 3.86 -6.57
CA VAL A 16 4.30 3.36 -7.91
C VAL A 16 5.57 2.50 -7.92
N LEU A 17 6.58 2.86 -7.13
CA LEU A 17 7.79 2.04 -7.01
C LEU A 17 7.45 0.70 -6.34
N ALA A 18 6.63 0.74 -5.29
CA ALA A 18 6.18 -0.47 -4.60
C ALA A 18 5.41 -1.41 -5.53
N SER A 19 4.50 -0.87 -6.36
CA SER A 19 3.74 -1.67 -7.33
C SER A 19 4.65 -2.34 -8.35
N LYS A 20 5.66 -1.63 -8.85
CA LYS A 20 6.66 -2.16 -9.79
C LYS A 20 7.51 -3.27 -9.18
N ILE A 21 7.93 -3.12 -7.92
CA ILE A 21 8.72 -4.14 -7.22
C ILE A 21 7.89 -5.43 -7.04
N ILE A 22 6.64 -5.31 -6.57
CA ILE A 22 5.75 -6.46 -6.41
C ILE A 22 5.50 -7.15 -7.76
N ALA A 23 5.21 -6.36 -8.80
CA ALA A 23 4.98 -6.89 -10.14
C ALA A 23 6.22 -7.63 -10.68
N ALA A 24 7.39 -7.03 -10.57
CA ALA A 24 8.65 -7.63 -11.00
C ALA A 24 8.94 -8.94 -10.24
N SER A 25 8.75 -8.96 -8.92
CA SER A 25 8.96 -10.16 -8.11
C SER A 25 8.04 -11.30 -8.54
N ALA A 26 6.76 -11.02 -8.78
CA ALA A 26 5.80 -12.03 -9.24
C ALA A 26 6.12 -12.54 -10.66
N MET A 27 6.62 -11.68 -11.54
CA MET A 27 7.06 -12.07 -12.89
C MET A 27 8.29 -12.97 -12.84
N ILE A 28 9.26 -12.71 -11.95
CA ILE A 28 10.43 -13.57 -11.72
C ILE A 28 9.99 -14.96 -11.27
N GLU A 29 8.93 -15.06 -10.48
CA GLU A 29 8.32 -16.35 -10.07
C GLU A 29 7.47 -17.01 -11.17
N GLY A 30 7.46 -16.45 -12.38
CA GLY A 30 6.74 -17.01 -13.53
C GLY A 30 5.23 -16.71 -13.55
N SER A 31 4.74 -15.79 -12.72
CA SER A 31 3.35 -15.39 -12.73
C SER A 31 3.06 -14.33 -13.77
N ALA A 32 1.89 -14.40 -14.43
CA ALA A 32 1.36 -13.28 -15.20
C ALA A 32 1.01 -12.13 -14.24
N VAL A 33 1.27 -10.88 -14.64
CA VAL A 33 0.97 -9.70 -13.82
C VAL A 33 0.31 -8.62 -14.68
N HIS A 34 -0.75 -8.04 -14.16
CA HIS A 34 -1.43 -6.88 -14.74
C HIS A 34 -1.40 -5.75 -13.72
N SER A 35 -0.95 -4.57 -14.14
CA SER A 35 -0.91 -3.40 -13.26
C SER A 35 -1.52 -2.17 -13.92
N ALA A 36 -2.15 -1.32 -13.10
CA ALA A 36 -2.62 -0.01 -13.49
C ALA A 36 -2.43 0.98 -12.36
N GLU A 37 -2.21 2.23 -12.72
CA GLU A 37 -1.99 3.30 -11.75
C GLU A 37 -3.02 4.41 -11.98
N THR A 38 -3.66 4.85 -10.90
CA THR A 38 -4.53 6.01 -10.90
C THR A 38 -3.82 7.10 -10.11
N ILE A 39 -3.39 8.12 -10.81
CA ILE A 39 -2.68 9.26 -10.23
C ILE A 39 -3.64 10.44 -10.25
N GLY A 40 -3.86 11.06 -9.10
CA GLY A 40 -4.63 12.31 -9.01
C GLY A 40 -3.94 13.46 -9.75
N MET A 41 -4.68 14.53 -10.06
CA MET A 41 -4.15 15.70 -10.79
C MET A 41 -2.99 16.40 -10.08
N ALA A 42 -2.90 16.28 -8.75
CA ALA A 42 -1.80 16.79 -7.97
C ALA A 42 -0.66 15.76 -7.88
N GLN A 43 0.48 16.03 -8.51
CA GLN A 43 1.65 15.15 -8.47
C GLN A 43 2.28 15.03 -7.08
N ARG A 44 2.07 16.01 -6.19
CA ARG A 44 2.48 15.98 -4.78
C ARG A 44 1.27 16.23 -3.90
N GLY A 45 1.10 15.41 -2.86
CA GLY A 45 -0.01 15.53 -1.92
C GLY A 45 -1.35 15.00 -2.41
N GLY A 46 -1.46 14.57 -3.68
CA GLY A 46 -2.67 13.94 -4.23
C GLY A 46 -2.73 12.45 -3.94
N SER A 47 -3.95 11.89 -3.92
CA SER A 47 -4.17 10.44 -3.79
C SER A 47 -3.57 9.69 -4.98
N VAL A 48 -2.85 8.62 -4.71
CA VAL A 48 -2.28 7.71 -5.71
C VAL A 48 -2.70 6.30 -5.35
N THR A 49 -3.24 5.59 -6.33
CA THR A 49 -3.65 4.19 -6.18
C THR A 49 -3.04 3.35 -7.30
N SER A 50 -2.34 2.29 -6.93
CA SER A 50 -1.77 1.32 -7.87
C SER A 50 -2.45 -0.03 -7.67
N HIS A 51 -2.94 -0.60 -8.76
CA HIS A 51 -3.55 -1.91 -8.80
C HIS A 51 -2.53 -2.92 -9.30
N VAL A 52 -2.32 -4.00 -8.59
CA VAL A 52 -1.45 -5.11 -9.01
C VAL A 52 -2.25 -6.41 -8.92
N ARG A 53 -2.44 -7.07 -10.06
CA ARG A 53 -3.14 -8.35 -10.16
C ARG A 53 -2.16 -9.40 -10.64
N ILE A 54 -1.91 -10.40 -9.80
CA ILE A 54 -1.01 -11.53 -10.07
C ILE A 54 -1.88 -12.72 -10.47
N GLY A 55 -1.53 -13.37 -11.58
CA GLY A 55 -2.27 -14.45 -12.20
C GLY A 55 -3.14 -13.98 -13.36
N GLU A 56 -4.10 -14.81 -13.77
CA GLU A 56 -4.97 -14.50 -14.90
C GLU A 56 -5.98 -13.39 -14.55
N ALA A 57 -6.03 -12.36 -15.37
CA ALA A 57 -6.96 -11.26 -15.24
C ALA A 57 -7.26 -10.64 -16.61
N TYR A 58 -8.53 -10.29 -16.86
CA TYR A 58 -8.97 -9.62 -18.10
C TYR A 58 -8.82 -8.10 -18.05
N SER A 59 -8.56 -7.53 -16.88
CA SER A 59 -8.39 -6.10 -16.67
C SER A 59 -7.34 -5.87 -15.59
N PRO A 60 -6.49 -4.85 -15.71
CA PRO A 60 -5.53 -4.50 -14.67
C PRO A 60 -6.21 -3.87 -13.44
N LEU A 61 -7.42 -3.32 -13.56
CA LEU A 61 -8.13 -2.72 -12.45
C LEU A 61 -8.74 -3.80 -11.54
N ILE A 62 -8.55 -3.65 -10.24
CA ILE A 62 -9.14 -4.51 -9.22
C ILE A 62 -10.60 -4.07 -9.03
N PRO A 63 -11.59 -4.96 -9.19
CA PRO A 63 -12.98 -4.65 -8.85
C PRO A 63 -13.17 -4.40 -7.35
N TYR A 64 -14.20 -3.64 -6.98
CA TYR A 64 -14.57 -3.44 -5.58
C TYR A 64 -14.83 -4.77 -4.87
N GLY A 65 -14.40 -4.86 -3.62
CA GLY A 65 -14.60 -6.05 -2.79
C GLY A 65 -13.79 -7.28 -3.21
N THR A 66 -12.74 -7.14 -4.04
CA THR A 66 -11.94 -8.27 -4.54
C THR A 66 -10.45 -8.17 -4.23
N ALA A 67 -9.97 -7.12 -3.60
CA ALA A 67 -8.58 -7.01 -3.18
C ALA A 67 -8.30 -7.98 -2.03
N ASP A 68 -7.30 -8.83 -2.20
CA ASP A 68 -6.81 -9.73 -1.14
C ASP A 68 -6.08 -8.93 -0.05
N MET A 69 -5.39 -7.87 -0.46
CA MET A 69 -4.59 -7.01 0.39
C MET A 69 -4.68 -5.56 -0.06
N ILE A 70 -4.74 -4.66 0.91
CA ILE A 70 -4.49 -3.23 0.71
C ILE A 70 -3.18 -2.88 1.42
N LEU A 71 -2.22 -2.35 0.68
CA LEU A 71 -0.96 -1.84 1.18
C LEU A 71 -1.03 -0.31 1.18
N ALA A 72 -1.21 0.29 2.35
CA ALA A 72 -1.46 1.71 2.47
C ALA A 72 -0.27 2.43 3.12
N PHE A 73 0.21 3.46 2.46
CA PHE A 73 1.31 4.29 2.93
C PHE A 73 0.84 5.45 3.82
N GLU A 74 -0.49 5.65 3.90
CA GLU A 74 -1.12 6.72 4.66
C GLU A 74 -2.50 6.25 5.18
N PRO A 75 -2.86 6.57 6.48
CA PRO A 75 -4.08 6.04 7.08
C PRO A 75 -5.39 6.45 6.40
N ALA A 76 -5.55 7.71 5.99
CA ALA A 76 -6.78 8.16 5.33
C ALA A 76 -6.95 7.53 3.94
N GLU A 77 -5.84 7.29 3.22
CA GLU A 77 -5.87 6.59 1.94
C GLU A 77 -6.27 5.11 2.12
N ALA A 78 -5.87 4.47 3.23
CA ALA A 78 -6.34 3.12 3.56
C ALA A 78 -7.87 3.08 3.74
N VAL A 79 -8.42 4.02 4.50
CA VAL A 79 -9.88 4.12 4.72
C VAL A 79 -10.62 4.41 3.41
N ARG A 80 -10.13 5.36 2.61
CA ARG A 80 -10.73 5.72 1.31
C ARG A 80 -10.82 4.54 0.37
N ASN A 81 -9.81 3.68 0.37
CA ASN A 81 -9.73 2.53 -0.52
C ASN A 81 -10.28 1.23 0.08
N LEU A 82 -10.82 1.25 1.29
CA LEU A 82 -11.34 0.05 1.96
C LEU A 82 -12.45 -0.65 1.17
N ILE A 83 -13.16 0.08 0.32
CA ILE A 83 -14.19 -0.45 -0.58
C ILE A 83 -13.66 -1.54 -1.53
N TYR A 84 -12.35 -1.56 -1.82
CA TYR A 84 -11.75 -2.59 -2.66
C TYR A 84 -11.48 -3.89 -1.92
N LEU A 85 -11.37 -3.87 -0.57
CA LEU A 85 -10.99 -5.03 0.22
C LEU A 85 -12.07 -6.11 0.17
N LYS A 86 -11.68 -7.34 -0.11
CA LYS A 86 -12.59 -8.48 -0.03
C LYS A 86 -12.88 -8.86 1.42
N LYS A 87 -13.96 -9.58 1.66
CA LYS A 87 -14.24 -10.20 2.97
C LYS A 87 -13.09 -11.13 3.37
N GLY A 88 -12.53 -10.91 4.55
CA GLY A 88 -11.36 -11.67 5.04
C GLY A 88 -10.01 -11.22 4.44
N GLY A 89 -9.99 -10.16 3.64
CA GLY A 89 -8.76 -9.52 3.20
C GLY A 89 -8.05 -8.77 4.33
N ILE A 90 -6.81 -8.36 4.08
CA ILE A 90 -5.96 -7.70 5.08
C ILE A 90 -5.55 -6.29 4.62
N VAL A 91 -5.51 -5.36 5.56
CA VAL A 91 -4.92 -4.03 5.37
C VAL A 91 -3.59 -3.96 6.09
N ILE A 92 -2.54 -3.58 5.38
CA ILE A 92 -1.24 -3.24 5.96
C ILE A 92 -1.08 -1.74 5.80
N VAL A 93 -0.96 -1.00 6.90
CA VAL A 93 -1.00 0.46 6.89
C VAL A 93 0.14 1.07 7.69
N ASN A 94 0.78 2.09 7.11
CA ASN A 94 1.72 2.92 7.85
C ASN A 94 0.98 3.80 8.86
N SER A 95 1.48 3.87 10.09
CA SER A 95 0.88 4.68 11.16
C SER A 95 1.13 6.19 11.01
N VAL A 96 2.16 6.57 10.25
CA VAL A 96 2.55 7.97 10.10
C VAL A 96 1.65 8.67 9.08
N PRO A 97 0.84 9.66 9.50
CA PRO A 97 -0.03 10.40 8.59
C PRO A 97 0.78 11.39 7.74
N VAL A 98 0.28 11.66 6.55
CA VAL A 98 0.74 12.77 5.73
C VAL A 98 -0.35 13.83 5.72
N LYS A 99 -0.07 14.97 6.34
CA LYS A 99 -1.05 16.08 6.38
C LYS A 99 -1.35 16.56 4.97
N PRO A 100 -2.62 16.61 4.55
CA PRO A 100 -3.01 17.22 3.29
C PRO A 100 -2.57 18.67 3.22
N VAL A 101 -2.30 19.20 2.03
CA VAL A 101 -1.92 20.61 1.85
C VAL A 101 -3.03 21.54 2.37
N THR A 102 -4.29 21.14 2.26
CA THR A 102 -5.45 21.87 2.78
C THR A 102 -5.49 21.95 4.31
N GLU A 103 -4.84 21.05 5.02
CA GLU A 103 -4.74 21.06 6.49
C GLU A 103 -3.83 22.18 7.02
N SER A 104 -2.84 22.60 6.21
CA SER A 104 -2.04 23.79 6.55
C SER A 104 -2.85 25.09 6.56
N LEU A 105 -4.06 25.08 5.98
CA LEU A 105 -4.99 26.20 5.96
C LEU A 105 -6.05 26.15 7.06
N ALA A 106 -6.31 24.97 7.62
CA ALA A 106 -7.28 24.73 8.69
C ALA A 106 -6.73 23.61 9.57
N ASP A 107 -6.06 23.95 10.66
CA ASP A 107 -5.49 22.96 11.59
C ASP A 107 -6.62 22.12 12.21
N THR A 108 -6.96 21.00 11.56
CA THR A 108 -8.03 20.09 12.00
C THR A 108 -7.50 19.07 13.01
N GLY A 109 -6.19 19.10 13.33
CA GLY A 109 -5.57 18.17 14.26
C GLY A 109 -5.47 16.74 13.74
N TYR A 110 -5.45 16.54 12.39
CA TYR A 110 -5.33 15.22 11.80
C TYR A 110 -4.01 14.53 12.21
N ASP A 111 -4.13 13.40 12.92
CA ASP A 111 -3.02 12.55 13.38
C ASP A 111 -3.11 11.10 12.89
N GLY A 112 -4.14 10.75 12.12
CA GLY A 112 -4.38 9.43 11.60
C GLY A 112 -4.99 8.42 12.60
N THR A 113 -5.07 8.73 13.89
CA THR A 113 -5.50 7.79 14.93
C THR A 113 -6.90 7.27 14.71
N ALA A 114 -7.86 8.16 14.45
CA ALA A 114 -9.25 7.77 14.17
C ALA A 114 -9.38 6.84 12.96
N MET A 115 -8.56 7.03 11.93
CA MET A 115 -8.54 6.18 10.73
C MET A 115 -8.00 4.78 11.04
N LEU A 116 -6.95 4.70 11.86
CA LEU A 116 -6.38 3.41 12.27
C LEU A 116 -7.35 2.62 13.17
N GLU A 117 -8.03 3.28 14.10
CA GLU A 117 -9.07 2.66 14.93
C GLU A 117 -10.23 2.15 14.07
N TYR A 118 -10.69 2.95 13.12
CA TYR A 118 -11.73 2.54 12.18
C TYR A 118 -11.31 1.29 11.39
N LEU A 119 -10.11 1.25 10.81
CA LEU A 119 -9.60 0.10 10.07
C LEU A 119 -9.56 -1.17 10.93
N LYS A 120 -9.03 -1.08 12.15
CA LYS A 120 -8.97 -2.21 13.09
C LYS A 120 -10.36 -2.73 13.46
N SER A 121 -11.39 -1.88 13.47
CA SER A 121 -12.77 -2.28 13.77
C SER A 121 -13.46 -2.97 12.58
N LYS A 122 -12.98 -2.78 11.34
CA LYS A 122 -13.65 -3.22 10.11
C LYS A 122 -13.02 -4.44 9.45
N CYS A 123 -11.72 -4.63 9.59
CA CYS A 123 -10.99 -5.69 8.88
C CYS A 123 -9.75 -6.16 9.63
N GLY A 124 -9.11 -7.22 9.14
CA GLY A 124 -7.76 -7.56 9.54
C GLY A 124 -6.81 -6.40 9.20
N CYS A 125 -6.20 -5.80 10.21
CA CYS A 125 -5.36 -4.61 10.03
C CYS A 125 -4.02 -4.78 10.75
N VAL A 126 -2.94 -4.64 9.99
CA VAL A 126 -1.56 -4.58 10.49
C VAL A 126 -1.07 -3.15 10.39
N VAL A 127 -0.78 -2.56 11.53
CA VAL A 127 -0.26 -1.19 11.61
C VAL A 127 1.25 -1.23 11.74
N ILE A 128 1.95 -0.49 10.89
CA ILE A 128 3.41 -0.43 10.85
C ILE A 128 3.86 1.00 11.10
N ASP A 129 4.82 1.19 11.98
CA ASP A 129 5.58 2.44 12.08
C ASP A 129 6.83 2.34 11.20
N ALA A 130 6.67 2.66 9.93
CA ALA A 130 7.75 2.56 8.97
C ALA A 130 8.88 3.55 9.25
N LYS A 131 8.60 4.68 9.89
CA LYS A 131 9.62 5.65 10.32
C LYS A 131 10.54 5.02 11.36
N LYS A 132 9.97 4.39 12.38
CA LYS A 132 10.73 3.72 13.44
C LYS A 132 11.56 2.55 12.90
N ILE A 133 11.01 1.80 11.93
CA ILE A 133 11.76 0.71 11.28
C ILE A 133 12.96 1.25 10.49
N CYS A 134 12.84 2.43 9.88
CA CYS A 134 13.90 3.03 9.09
C CYS A 134 14.95 3.78 9.90
N GLU A 135 14.70 4.12 11.17
CA GLU A 135 15.64 4.84 12.05
C GLU A 135 17.05 4.24 12.07
N PRO A 136 17.23 2.91 12.23
CA PRO A 136 18.57 2.29 12.25
C PRO A 136 19.35 2.45 10.94
N PHE A 137 18.66 2.70 9.82
CA PHE A 137 19.26 2.85 8.49
C PHE A 137 19.55 4.32 8.12
N GLY A 138 19.30 5.26 9.02
CA GLY A 138 19.67 6.68 8.88
C GLY A 138 18.86 7.46 7.84
N SER A 139 17.85 6.87 7.20
CA SER A 139 17.04 7.57 6.20
C SER A 139 15.60 7.07 6.18
N SER A 140 14.66 8.01 6.30
CA SER A 140 13.24 7.74 6.13
C SER A 140 12.83 7.46 4.67
N GLN A 141 13.75 7.59 3.71
CA GLN A 141 13.47 7.34 2.28
C GLN A 141 13.19 5.86 1.99
N TYR A 142 13.58 4.95 2.87
CA TYR A 142 13.38 3.50 2.70
C TYR A 142 12.06 2.99 3.29
N PHE A 143 11.16 3.88 3.73
CA PHE A 143 9.91 3.45 4.39
C PHE A 143 9.02 2.59 3.48
N ASN A 144 9.03 2.84 2.17
CA ASN A 144 8.31 2.03 1.19
C ASN A 144 8.83 0.58 1.13
N ILE A 145 10.15 0.40 1.23
CA ILE A 145 10.77 -0.93 1.28
C ILE A 145 10.43 -1.64 2.59
N ALA A 146 10.40 -0.91 3.72
CA ALA A 146 10.00 -1.48 5.01
C ALA A 146 8.56 -2.01 4.97
N ILE A 147 7.64 -1.25 4.39
CA ILE A 147 6.23 -1.66 4.22
C ILE A 147 6.13 -2.87 3.29
N LEU A 148 6.88 -2.89 2.18
CA LEU A 148 6.95 -4.02 1.27
C LEU A 148 7.47 -5.28 1.95
N GLY A 149 8.50 -5.18 2.79
CA GLY A 149 9.03 -6.31 3.56
C GLY A 149 7.96 -6.98 4.43
N VAL A 150 7.10 -6.19 5.07
CA VAL A 150 5.96 -6.74 5.82
C VAL A 150 4.93 -7.38 4.86
N ALA A 151 4.62 -6.73 3.74
CA ALA A 151 3.67 -7.29 2.76
C ALA A 151 4.13 -8.65 2.21
N VAL A 152 5.42 -8.85 1.98
CA VAL A 152 6.01 -10.12 1.52
C VAL A 152 5.71 -11.25 2.50
N SER A 153 5.81 -11.00 3.81
CA SER A 153 5.51 -12.03 4.82
C SER A 153 4.06 -12.52 4.79
N TYR A 154 3.12 -11.71 4.30
CA TYR A 154 1.71 -12.08 4.15
C TYR A 154 1.34 -12.62 2.77
N THR A 155 2.14 -12.36 1.75
CA THR A 155 1.85 -12.81 0.38
C THR A 155 2.52 -14.12 0.02
N HIS A 156 3.50 -14.61 0.80
CA HIS A 156 4.40 -15.70 0.46
C HIS A 156 5.16 -15.47 -0.87
N LEU A 157 5.20 -14.24 -1.37
CA LEU A 157 6.15 -13.86 -2.41
C LEU A 157 7.54 -14.02 -1.79
N ARG A 158 8.30 -14.98 -2.26
CA ARG A 158 9.68 -15.15 -1.79
C ARG A 158 10.48 -13.94 -2.23
N ALA A 159 11.03 -13.19 -1.27
CA ALA A 159 12.19 -12.40 -1.56
C ALA A 159 13.26 -13.40 -2.04
N HIS A 160 13.65 -13.34 -3.30
CA HIS A 160 14.83 -14.06 -3.76
C HIS A 160 15.99 -13.50 -2.95
N GLU A 161 16.39 -14.20 -1.90
CA GLU A 161 17.72 -14.05 -1.35
C GLU A 161 18.66 -14.42 -2.49
N THR A 162 19.29 -13.43 -3.09
CA THR A 162 20.41 -13.63 -3.96
C THR A 162 21.48 -14.31 -3.09
N SER A 163 21.57 -15.63 -3.16
CA SER A 163 22.72 -16.35 -2.70
C SER A 163 23.91 -15.88 -3.54
N LEU A 164 24.72 -15.02 -2.95
CA LEU A 164 26.09 -14.76 -3.40
C LEU A 164 26.93 -16.00 -3.19
#